data_279322c02aa5aa57ec4cfa73a696ccef
#
_entry.id   279322c02aa5aa57ec4cfa73a696ccef
#
_cell.length_a   1.000
_cell.length_b   1.000
_cell.length_c   1.000
_cell.angle_alpha   90.00
_cell.angle_beta   90.00
_cell.angle_gamma   90.00
#
_symmetry.space_group_name_H-M   'P 1'
#
loop_
_entity.id
_entity.type
_entity.pdbx_description
1 polymer ?
#
loop_
_entity_poly.entity_id
_entity_poly.type
_entity_poly.pdbx_seq_one_letter_code
_entity_poly.pdbx_strand_id
1 'polypeptide(L)'
;MYKRQIGDFWSGVLINLVGAVVLFLICWISYFLAKRVILRALRFLLDKTDNHWGNVLVENKVFSRLTNIVPALTVHVLAPVVFDKLESLVVFVQGASKIYLVLALLFTLQAFFSSILDIYQRFDISKRIPIKGLTQALMLIACFVGGVFIISIIMGREIGALMAGLGAMFMGFLFVFKDAIMGLVAGVQIATNDTVRKGDWIEMKSHGIDGDVIDVSLTTVKVQNFDKTVVSIPASKLITDSCRNWRGMKDSGGRRIKRSIRIDMRSIRFVDDGLMEKFKRFVLLKSYLQSKMDEVNAHNKTTKSDLSELVNGRRLTNIGTFRAYIVAYLKNHPQIRKDRTFLIRQLEPSDNGLPIEIYIFTNTTVWGEYEAIQADIFDHLMAVIREFDLAPFQNSTGKESLSGELNVSMVSR
;
A
#
# COMPACT_ATOMS: atom_id res chain seq x y z
N MET A 1 60.10 33.96 -54.15
CA MET A 1 59.37 32.98 -53.30
C MET A 1 58.49 33.66 -52.21
N TYR A 2 58.99 34.58 -51.41
CA TYR A 2 58.27 35.23 -50.32
C TYR A 2 56.98 35.99 -50.75
N LYS A 3 56.96 36.73 -51.84
CA LYS A 3 55.76 37.45 -52.30
C LYS A 3 54.60 36.55 -52.75
N ARG A 4 54.88 35.35 -53.22
CA ARG A 4 53.87 34.39 -53.65
C ARG A 4 53.23 33.70 -52.43
N GLN A 5 54.04 33.36 -51.42
CA GLN A 5 53.55 32.78 -50.16
C GLN A 5 52.66 33.78 -49.36
N ILE A 6 53.00 35.07 -49.32
CA ILE A 6 52.21 36.11 -48.68
C ILE A 6 50.86 36.30 -49.45
N GLY A 7 50.91 36.25 -50.81
CA GLY A 7 49.69 36.33 -51.61
C GLY A 7 48.74 35.16 -51.39
N ASP A 8 49.29 33.93 -51.33
CA ASP A 8 48.48 32.69 -51.04
C ASP A 8 47.91 32.67 -49.66
N PHE A 9 48.63 33.17 -48.62
CA PHE A 9 48.15 33.33 -47.29
C PHE A 9 46.93 34.27 -47.17
N TRP A 10 47.07 35.49 -47.72
CA TRP A 10 45.98 36.48 -47.66
C TRP A 10 44.77 36.08 -48.52
N SER A 11 44.98 35.39 -49.65
CA SER A 11 43.89 34.85 -50.47
C SER A 11 43.12 33.76 -49.68
N GLY A 12 43.82 32.89 -48.95
CA GLY A 12 43.17 31.86 -48.05
C GLY A 12 42.38 32.50 -46.93
N VAL A 13 42.91 33.51 -46.25
CA VAL A 13 42.21 34.29 -45.25
C VAL A 13 40.93 34.94 -45.77
N LEU A 14 41.06 35.57 -46.96
CA LEU A 14 39.94 36.26 -47.60
C LEU A 14 38.80 35.29 -47.97
N ILE A 15 39.14 34.13 -48.54
CA ILE A 15 38.18 33.06 -48.90
C ILE A 15 37.44 32.60 -47.68
N ASN A 16 38.14 32.34 -46.57
CA ASN A 16 37.51 31.87 -45.35
C ASN A 16 36.63 32.95 -44.69
N LEU A 17 37.00 34.22 -44.78
CA LEU A 17 36.21 35.35 -44.27
C LEU A 17 34.95 35.54 -45.10
N VAL A 18 35.02 35.45 -46.42
CA VAL A 18 33.87 35.45 -47.34
C VAL A 18 32.97 34.24 -47.03
N GLY A 19 33.55 33.04 -46.83
CA GLY A 19 32.82 31.84 -46.44
C GLY A 19 32.06 32.01 -45.13
N ALA A 20 32.70 32.60 -44.12
CA ALA A 20 32.04 32.89 -42.81
C ALA A 20 30.86 33.86 -42.97
N VAL A 21 31.00 34.90 -43.79
CA VAL A 21 29.92 35.86 -44.08
C VAL A 21 28.74 35.15 -44.78
N VAL A 22 29.06 34.34 -45.79
CA VAL A 22 28.05 33.57 -46.53
C VAL A 22 27.33 32.60 -45.59
N LEU A 23 28.06 31.88 -44.73
CA LEU A 23 27.47 30.98 -43.72
C LEU A 23 26.55 31.75 -42.79
N PHE A 24 26.97 32.90 -42.28
CA PHE A 24 26.14 33.77 -41.42
C PHE A 24 24.84 34.19 -42.14
N LEU A 25 24.93 34.61 -43.40
CA LEU A 25 23.76 35.00 -44.20
C LEU A 25 22.78 33.82 -44.38
N ILE A 26 23.30 32.65 -44.70
CA ILE A 26 22.49 31.42 -44.86
C ILE A 26 21.82 31.08 -43.52
N CYS A 27 22.52 31.14 -42.39
CA CYS A 27 21.96 30.94 -41.06
C CYS A 27 20.86 31.95 -40.73
N TRP A 28 21.07 33.21 -41.04
CA TRP A 28 20.11 34.26 -40.81
C TRP A 28 18.84 34.07 -41.68
N ILE A 29 18.99 33.73 -42.94
CA ILE A 29 17.89 33.41 -43.85
C ILE A 29 17.14 32.15 -43.39
N SER A 30 17.84 31.07 -43.03
CA SER A 30 17.26 29.82 -42.58
C SER A 30 16.48 30.02 -41.27
N TYR A 31 16.98 30.83 -40.34
CA TYR A 31 16.25 31.20 -39.10
C TYR A 31 14.94 31.94 -39.41
N PHE A 32 15.00 32.95 -40.29
CA PHE A 32 13.82 33.73 -40.69
C PHE A 32 12.76 32.88 -41.39
N LEU A 33 13.23 32.01 -42.29
CA LEU A 33 12.39 31.08 -43.04
C LEU A 33 11.74 30.06 -42.10
N ALA A 34 12.53 29.43 -41.26
CA ALA A 34 12.03 28.45 -40.26
C ALA A 34 11.01 29.10 -39.31
N LYS A 35 11.31 30.28 -38.79
CA LYS A 35 10.40 31.03 -37.93
C LYS A 35 9.08 31.35 -38.65
N ARG A 36 9.15 31.76 -39.90
CA ARG A 36 7.97 32.11 -40.71
C ARG A 36 7.13 30.88 -41.06
N VAL A 37 7.78 29.75 -41.39
CA VAL A 37 7.13 28.49 -41.73
C VAL A 37 6.48 27.88 -40.46
N ILE A 38 7.23 27.77 -39.37
CA ILE A 38 6.74 27.16 -38.12
C ILE A 38 5.57 27.97 -37.55
N LEU A 39 5.70 29.32 -37.51
CA LEU A 39 4.60 30.16 -37.01
C LEU A 39 3.39 30.15 -37.91
N ARG A 40 3.56 30.00 -39.24
CA ARG A 40 2.44 29.91 -40.18
C ARG A 40 1.72 28.57 -40.09
N ALA A 41 2.50 27.48 -40.04
CA ALA A 41 1.96 26.14 -39.85
C ALA A 41 1.19 26.01 -38.51
N LEU A 42 1.73 26.65 -37.47
CA LEU A 42 1.10 26.67 -36.14
C LEU A 42 -0.24 27.41 -36.16
N ARG A 43 -0.28 28.63 -36.74
CA ARG A 43 -1.55 29.37 -36.87
C ARG A 43 -2.59 28.57 -37.62
N PHE A 44 -2.21 27.95 -38.73
CA PHE A 44 -3.12 27.09 -39.50
C PHE A 44 -3.67 25.92 -38.70
N LEU A 45 -2.85 25.30 -37.83
CA LEU A 45 -3.28 24.21 -36.98
C LEU A 45 -4.18 24.71 -35.80
N LEU A 46 -3.87 25.87 -35.28
CA LEU A 46 -4.63 26.48 -34.15
C LEU A 46 -5.99 27.02 -34.61
N ASP A 47 -6.05 27.64 -35.79
CA ASP A 47 -7.30 28.17 -36.34
C ASP A 47 -8.29 27.04 -36.70
N LYS A 48 -7.78 25.82 -36.92
CA LYS A 48 -8.59 24.65 -37.22
C LYS A 48 -9.07 23.87 -35.96
N THR A 49 -8.51 24.18 -34.81
CA THR A 49 -8.80 23.49 -33.55
C THR A 49 -9.12 24.52 -32.48
N ASP A 50 -10.33 24.56 -32.01
CA ASP A 50 -10.83 25.47 -30.95
C ASP A 50 -10.17 25.18 -29.59
N ASN A 51 -8.88 24.88 -29.58
CA ASN A 51 -8.17 24.30 -28.45
C ASN A 51 -7.26 25.36 -27.77
N HIS A 52 -7.63 25.80 -26.60
CA HIS A 52 -6.92 26.75 -25.75
C HIS A 52 -5.45 26.37 -25.45
N TRP A 53 -5.08 25.10 -25.63
CA TRP A 53 -3.74 24.57 -25.31
C TRP A 53 -2.65 25.11 -26.27
N GLY A 54 -3.00 25.28 -27.53
CA GLY A 54 -2.10 25.84 -28.51
C GLY A 54 -1.66 27.26 -28.20
N ASN A 55 -2.56 28.07 -27.66
CA ASN A 55 -2.26 29.45 -27.28
C ASN A 55 -1.23 29.52 -26.15
N VAL A 56 -1.30 28.62 -25.16
CA VAL A 56 -0.33 28.54 -24.06
C VAL A 56 1.08 28.19 -24.55
N LEU A 57 1.19 27.28 -25.53
CA LEU A 57 2.47 26.93 -26.14
C LEU A 57 3.09 28.11 -26.90
N VAL A 58 2.24 28.96 -27.50
CA VAL A 58 2.69 30.19 -28.19
C VAL A 58 3.11 31.25 -27.16
N GLU A 59 2.33 31.48 -26.13
CA GLU A 59 2.64 32.42 -25.06
C GLU A 59 3.98 32.10 -24.39
N ASN A 60 4.25 30.84 -24.11
CA ASN A 60 5.50 30.36 -23.54
C ASN A 60 6.66 30.28 -24.56
N LYS A 61 6.44 30.74 -25.81
CA LYS A 61 7.44 30.82 -26.86
C LYS A 61 8.12 29.47 -27.21
N VAL A 62 7.43 28.33 -26.96
CA VAL A 62 7.98 26.97 -27.24
C VAL A 62 8.45 26.89 -28.71
N PHE A 63 7.57 27.25 -29.64
CA PHE A 63 7.87 27.20 -31.06
C PHE A 63 8.92 28.22 -31.51
N SER A 64 8.97 29.40 -30.90
CA SER A 64 9.99 30.40 -31.14
C SER A 64 11.39 29.92 -30.68
N ARG A 65 11.46 29.18 -29.57
CA ARG A 65 12.70 28.58 -29.08
C ARG A 65 13.12 27.39 -29.95
N LEU A 66 12.17 26.60 -30.43
CA LEU A 66 12.43 25.50 -31.36
C LEU A 66 13.07 25.98 -32.69
N THR A 67 12.70 27.18 -33.18
CA THR A 67 13.32 27.72 -34.37
C THR A 67 14.83 27.99 -34.24
N ASN A 68 15.36 28.15 -33.03
CA ASN A 68 16.79 28.34 -32.79
C ASN A 68 17.63 27.09 -33.07
N ILE A 69 16.99 25.91 -33.19
CA ILE A 69 17.66 24.67 -33.55
C ILE A 69 18.11 24.73 -35.03
N VAL A 70 17.36 25.39 -35.91
CA VAL A 70 17.63 25.41 -37.36
C VAL A 70 18.97 26.06 -37.70
N PRO A 71 19.36 27.24 -37.18
CA PRO A 71 20.68 27.82 -37.44
C PRO A 71 21.82 26.89 -36.97
N ALA A 72 21.66 26.23 -35.81
CA ALA A 72 22.67 25.31 -35.29
C ALA A 72 22.92 24.13 -36.27
N LEU A 73 21.83 23.54 -36.77
CA LEU A 73 21.91 22.47 -37.77
C LEU A 73 22.51 22.96 -39.07
N THR A 74 22.14 24.18 -39.53
CA THR A 74 22.70 24.80 -40.75
C THR A 74 24.20 24.98 -40.61
N VAL A 75 24.69 25.54 -39.49
CA VAL A 75 26.12 25.69 -39.22
C VAL A 75 26.83 24.33 -39.20
N HIS A 76 26.22 23.36 -38.49
CA HIS A 76 26.81 22.03 -38.35
C HIS A 76 27.05 21.32 -39.69
N VAL A 77 26.06 21.42 -40.60
CA VAL A 77 26.10 20.76 -41.90
C VAL A 77 27.01 21.52 -42.90
N LEU A 78 26.96 22.84 -42.86
CA LEU A 78 27.68 23.66 -43.84
C LEU A 78 29.13 24.01 -43.46
N ALA A 79 29.50 23.96 -42.19
CA ALA A 79 30.84 24.27 -41.72
C ALA A 79 31.95 23.47 -42.43
N PRO A 80 31.83 22.14 -42.69
CA PRO A 80 32.84 21.38 -43.41
C PRO A 80 32.99 21.82 -44.90
N VAL A 81 31.88 22.28 -45.49
CA VAL A 81 31.89 22.73 -46.91
C VAL A 81 32.52 24.10 -47.04
N VAL A 82 32.26 24.99 -46.05
CA VAL A 82 32.73 26.38 -46.08
C VAL A 82 34.19 26.50 -45.67
N PHE A 83 34.66 25.66 -44.74
CA PHE A 83 36.01 25.72 -44.16
C PHE A 83 36.85 24.49 -44.52
N ASP A 84 36.65 23.91 -45.72
CA ASP A 84 37.27 22.65 -46.19
C ASP A 84 38.79 22.58 -45.98
N LYS A 85 39.51 23.71 -46.05
CA LYS A 85 40.95 23.79 -45.88
C LYS A 85 41.45 23.96 -44.44
N LEU A 86 40.56 24.10 -43.47
CA LEU A 86 40.88 24.38 -42.06
C LEU A 86 40.21 23.37 -41.14
N GLU A 87 40.69 22.13 -41.11
CA GLU A 87 40.12 21.05 -40.29
C GLU A 87 39.90 21.44 -38.82
N SER A 88 40.88 22.11 -38.21
CA SER A 88 40.76 22.55 -36.81
C SER A 88 39.60 23.54 -36.60
N LEU A 89 39.36 24.43 -37.58
CA LEU A 89 38.26 25.39 -37.54
C LEU A 89 36.90 24.69 -37.72
N VAL A 90 36.86 23.71 -38.62
CA VAL A 90 35.64 22.88 -38.81
C VAL A 90 35.26 22.17 -37.54
N VAL A 91 36.22 21.49 -36.88
CA VAL A 91 35.99 20.79 -35.60
C VAL A 91 35.50 21.75 -34.53
N PHE A 92 36.10 22.93 -34.39
CA PHE A 92 35.72 23.94 -33.45
C PHE A 92 34.28 24.46 -33.69
N VAL A 93 33.98 24.85 -34.94
CA VAL A 93 32.66 25.38 -35.34
C VAL A 93 31.56 24.33 -35.18
N GLN A 94 31.86 23.09 -35.58
CA GLN A 94 30.92 21.98 -35.37
C GLN A 94 30.72 21.67 -33.88
N GLY A 95 31.77 21.71 -33.07
CA GLY A 95 31.68 21.55 -31.62
C GLY A 95 30.80 22.64 -30.99
N ALA A 96 31.07 23.91 -31.33
CA ALA A 96 30.27 25.05 -30.86
C ALA A 96 28.80 24.95 -31.31
N SER A 97 28.54 24.53 -32.56
CA SER A 97 27.16 24.35 -33.05
C SER A 97 26.42 23.22 -32.32
N LYS A 98 27.10 22.10 -31.99
CA LYS A 98 26.53 21.02 -31.17
C LYS A 98 26.19 21.50 -29.75
N ILE A 99 27.10 22.26 -29.11
CA ILE A 99 26.83 22.84 -27.76
C ILE A 99 25.62 23.76 -27.82
N TYR A 100 25.58 24.68 -28.84
CA TYR A 100 24.43 25.57 -28.99
C TYR A 100 23.14 24.79 -29.26
N LEU A 101 23.17 23.69 -30.00
CA LEU A 101 22.03 22.81 -30.24
C LEU A 101 21.50 22.21 -28.92
N VAL A 102 22.41 21.71 -28.08
CA VAL A 102 22.02 21.18 -26.74
C VAL A 102 21.37 22.26 -25.89
N LEU A 103 21.93 23.47 -25.84
CA LEU A 103 21.36 24.59 -25.09
C LEU A 103 20.00 25.01 -25.66
N ALA A 104 19.86 25.12 -27.00
CA ALA A 104 18.60 25.45 -27.65
C ALA A 104 17.50 24.42 -27.33
N LEU A 105 17.87 23.12 -27.28
CA LEU A 105 16.97 22.03 -26.90
C LEU A 105 16.54 22.14 -25.43
N LEU A 106 17.47 22.41 -24.52
CA LEU A 106 17.17 22.59 -23.10
C LEU A 106 16.22 23.79 -22.85
N PHE A 107 16.47 24.93 -23.51
CA PHE A 107 15.57 26.09 -23.41
C PHE A 107 14.20 25.80 -24.03
N THR A 108 14.13 25.01 -25.09
CA THR A 108 12.86 24.59 -25.70
C THR A 108 12.09 23.68 -24.72
N LEU A 109 12.80 22.71 -24.11
CA LEU A 109 12.22 21.80 -23.12
C LEU A 109 11.73 22.54 -21.87
N GLN A 110 12.47 23.55 -21.40
CA GLN A 110 12.05 24.42 -20.31
C GLN A 110 10.73 25.13 -20.64
N ALA A 111 10.62 25.72 -21.85
CA ALA A 111 9.41 26.37 -22.28
C ALA A 111 8.23 25.40 -22.38
N PHE A 112 8.50 24.18 -22.84
CA PHE A 112 7.50 23.11 -22.92
C PHE A 112 6.98 22.70 -21.55
N PHE A 113 7.85 22.46 -20.57
CA PHE A 113 7.44 22.14 -19.19
C PHE A 113 6.67 23.29 -18.53
N SER A 114 7.08 24.56 -18.79
CA SER A 114 6.32 25.72 -18.33
C SER A 114 4.91 25.73 -18.91
N SER A 115 4.77 25.41 -20.20
CA SER A 115 3.46 25.33 -20.85
C SER A 115 2.58 24.22 -20.27
N ILE A 116 3.16 23.05 -20.00
CA ILE A 116 2.44 21.95 -19.32
C ILE A 116 1.94 22.39 -17.95
N LEU A 117 2.79 23.09 -17.19
CA LEU A 117 2.42 23.57 -15.86
C LEU A 117 1.28 24.59 -15.92
N ASP A 118 1.32 25.53 -16.85
CA ASP A 118 0.28 26.55 -17.04
C ASP A 118 -1.04 25.94 -17.49
N ILE A 119 -0.99 24.94 -18.38
CA ILE A 119 -2.18 24.17 -18.79
C ILE A 119 -2.76 23.42 -17.59
N TYR A 120 -1.92 22.73 -16.83
CA TYR A 120 -2.34 21.93 -15.69
C TYR A 120 -2.98 22.79 -14.58
N GLN A 121 -2.45 24.00 -14.31
CA GLN A 121 -2.98 24.92 -13.30
C GLN A 121 -4.42 25.38 -13.58
N ARG A 122 -4.90 25.25 -14.79
CA ARG A 122 -6.29 25.57 -15.17
C ARG A 122 -7.31 24.51 -14.74
N PHE A 123 -6.87 23.31 -14.38
CA PHE A 123 -7.74 22.23 -13.92
C PHE A 123 -7.86 22.23 -12.38
N ASP A 124 -9.04 21.95 -11.85
CA ASP A 124 -9.28 21.91 -10.39
C ASP A 124 -8.43 20.85 -9.68
N ILE A 125 -7.99 19.82 -10.38
CA ILE A 125 -7.10 18.78 -9.84
C ILE A 125 -5.73 19.36 -9.42
N SER A 126 -5.30 20.48 -10.02
CA SER A 126 -4.04 21.16 -9.68
C SER A 126 -3.99 21.64 -8.23
N LYS A 127 -5.15 21.93 -7.62
CA LYS A 127 -5.29 22.35 -6.23
C LYS A 127 -5.00 21.20 -5.25
N ARG A 128 -5.19 19.95 -5.71
CA ARG A 128 -4.99 18.74 -4.88
C ARG A 128 -3.62 18.11 -5.08
N ILE A 129 -3.09 18.14 -6.30
CA ILE A 129 -1.82 17.48 -6.65
C ILE A 129 -0.89 18.51 -7.33
N PRO A 130 0.08 19.10 -6.61
CA PRO A 130 1.02 20.05 -7.19
C PRO A 130 2.09 19.32 -8.02
N ILE A 131 2.04 19.45 -9.37
CA ILE A 131 3.05 18.84 -10.27
C ILE A 131 4.29 19.70 -10.50
N LYS A 132 4.35 20.91 -9.93
CA LYS A 132 5.48 21.82 -10.08
C LYS A 132 6.82 21.20 -9.70
N GLY A 133 6.85 20.45 -8.60
CA GLY A 133 8.05 19.73 -8.17
C GLY A 133 8.51 18.66 -9.18
N LEU A 134 7.56 17.98 -9.81
CA LEU A 134 7.86 16.97 -10.83
C LEU A 134 8.47 17.60 -12.09
N THR A 135 7.89 18.70 -12.59
CA THR A 135 8.44 19.42 -13.77
C THR A 135 9.83 19.99 -13.50
N GLN A 136 10.08 20.51 -12.28
CA GLN A 136 11.40 20.97 -11.88
C GLN A 136 12.42 19.81 -11.81
N ALA A 137 12.05 18.66 -11.25
CA ALA A 137 12.90 17.48 -11.19
C ALA A 137 13.26 16.96 -12.60
N LEU A 138 12.29 16.89 -13.51
CA LEU A 138 12.51 16.49 -14.90
C LEU A 138 13.44 17.48 -15.63
N MET A 139 13.29 18.79 -15.39
CA MET A 139 14.17 19.80 -15.96
C MET A 139 15.59 19.68 -15.42
N LEU A 140 15.76 19.38 -14.15
CA LEU A 140 17.07 19.19 -13.53
C LEU A 140 17.79 17.97 -14.12
N ILE A 141 17.08 16.87 -14.35
CA ILE A 141 17.58 15.67 -15.03
C ILE A 141 17.98 16.03 -16.48
N ALA A 142 17.14 16.78 -17.20
CA ALA A 142 17.44 17.20 -18.57
C ALA A 142 18.70 18.09 -18.61
N CYS A 143 18.86 19.03 -17.68
CA CYS A 143 20.06 19.87 -17.55
C CYS A 143 21.30 19.02 -17.23
N PHE A 144 21.19 18.02 -16.37
CA PHE A 144 22.29 17.11 -16.07
C PHE A 144 22.73 16.32 -17.32
N VAL A 145 21.77 15.72 -18.03
CA VAL A 145 22.05 14.98 -19.27
C VAL A 145 22.65 15.91 -20.32
N GLY A 146 22.07 17.11 -20.52
CA GLY A 146 22.63 18.13 -21.45
C GLY A 146 24.03 18.56 -21.07
N GLY A 147 24.33 18.71 -19.77
CA GLY A 147 25.66 18.99 -19.25
C GLY A 147 26.68 17.91 -19.61
N VAL A 148 26.30 16.62 -19.45
CA VAL A 148 27.14 15.48 -19.86
C VAL A 148 27.39 15.49 -21.37
N PHE A 149 26.37 15.84 -22.20
CA PHE A 149 26.54 16.01 -23.63
C PHE A 149 27.56 17.12 -23.97
N ILE A 150 27.47 18.25 -23.30
CA ILE A 150 28.40 19.37 -23.49
C ILE A 150 29.82 18.95 -23.12
N ILE A 151 30.01 18.30 -21.98
CA ILE A 151 31.31 17.77 -21.54
C ILE A 151 31.87 16.78 -22.57
N SER A 152 31.03 15.86 -23.09
CA SER A 152 31.39 14.89 -24.12
C SER A 152 31.93 15.59 -25.37
N ILE A 153 31.27 16.66 -25.81
CA ILE A 153 31.68 17.44 -27.00
C ILE A 153 33.02 18.13 -26.73
N ILE A 154 33.21 18.76 -25.58
CA ILE A 154 34.45 19.47 -25.22
C ILE A 154 35.62 18.51 -25.10
N MET A 155 35.39 17.32 -24.48
CA MET A 155 36.41 16.31 -24.29
C MET A 155 36.73 15.49 -25.57
N GLY A 156 35.90 15.61 -26.62
CA GLY A 156 36.02 14.79 -27.83
C GLY A 156 35.83 13.30 -27.57
N ARG A 157 35.08 12.94 -26.51
CA ARG A 157 34.80 11.56 -26.13
C ARG A 157 33.35 11.18 -26.46
N GLU A 158 33.15 9.90 -26.75
CA GLU A 158 31.79 9.40 -26.97
C GLU A 158 30.95 9.49 -25.70
N ILE A 159 29.74 10.00 -25.84
CA ILE A 159 28.80 10.15 -24.72
C ILE A 159 28.50 8.82 -24.04
N GLY A 160 28.47 7.72 -24.82
CA GLY A 160 28.23 6.37 -24.29
C GLY A 160 29.22 5.97 -23.19
N ALA A 161 30.51 6.26 -23.40
CA ALA A 161 31.55 5.96 -22.43
C ALA A 161 31.41 6.78 -21.15
N LEU A 162 31.06 8.08 -21.26
CA LEU A 162 30.83 8.95 -20.10
C LEU A 162 29.58 8.53 -19.33
N MET A 163 28.49 8.23 -20.02
CA MET A 163 27.24 7.79 -19.41
C MET A 163 27.41 6.43 -18.74
N ALA A 164 28.18 5.50 -19.32
CA ALA A 164 28.46 4.21 -18.69
C ALA A 164 29.26 4.36 -17.38
N GLY A 165 30.29 5.22 -17.39
CA GLY A 165 31.09 5.49 -16.17
C GLY A 165 30.27 6.17 -15.08
N LEU A 166 29.48 7.19 -15.43
CA LEU A 166 28.58 7.87 -14.49
C LEU A 166 27.48 6.92 -14.00
N GLY A 167 26.92 6.08 -14.86
CA GLY A 167 25.91 5.08 -14.51
C GLY A 167 26.42 4.06 -13.50
N ALA A 168 27.65 3.55 -13.71
CA ALA A 168 28.28 2.62 -12.78
C ALA A 168 28.50 3.27 -11.39
N MET A 169 28.99 4.52 -11.39
CA MET A 169 29.17 5.27 -10.13
C MET A 169 27.82 5.54 -9.42
N PHE A 170 26.81 5.91 -10.17
CA PHE A 170 25.47 6.16 -9.62
C PHE A 170 24.81 4.89 -9.08
N MET A 171 25.02 3.73 -9.74
CA MET A 171 24.54 2.43 -9.24
C MET A 171 25.23 2.07 -7.92
N GLY A 172 26.52 2.28 -7.78
CA GLY A 172 27.24 2.11 -6.51
C GLY A 172 26.70 3.03 -5.41
N PHE A 173 26.43 4.29 -5.73
CA PHE A 173 25.82 5.25 -4.83
C PHE A 173 24.42 4.79 -4.38
N LEU A 174 23.56 4.40 -5.32
CA LEU A 174 22.21 3.88 -5.02
C LEU A 174 22.25 2.64 -4.12
N PHE A 175 23.22 1.76 -4.36
CA PHE A 175 23.38 0.56 -3.54
C PHE A 175 23.72 0.90 -2.08
N VAL A 176 24.63 1.85 -1.85
CA VAL A 176 25.01 2.31 -0.50
C VAL A 176 23.86 3.02 0.21
N PHE A 177 23.10 3.82 -0.50
CA PHE A 177 22.00 4.63 0.09
C PHE A 177 20.62 3.99 -0.02
N LYS A 178 20.52 2.77 -0.54
CA LYS A 178 19.25 2.05 -0.74
C LYS A 178 18.36 2.07 0.49
N ASP A 179 18.92 1.70 1.65
CA ASP A 179 18.12 1.57 2.87
C ASP A 179 17.65 2.93 3.41
N ALA A 180 18.49 3.95 3.28
CA ALA A 180 18.13 5.31 3.66
C ALA A 180 17.00 5.87 2.78
N ILE A 181 17.09 5.65 1.45
CA ILE A 181 16.06 6.05 0.49
C ILE A 181 14.75 5.29 0.76
N MET A 182 14.84 3.97 0.98
CA MET A 182 13.66 3.15 1.31
C MET A 182 13.02 3.59 2.63
N GLY A 183 13.82 3.94 3.64
CA GLY A 183 13.33 4.47 4.90
C GLY A 183 12.57 5.79 4.72
N LEU A 184 13.11 6.71 3.93
CA LEU A 184 12.47 8.00 3.63
C LEU A 184 11.15 7.81 2.87
N VAL A 185 11.15 7.00 1.82
CA VAL A 185 9.95 6.69 1.02
C VAL A 185 8.88 6.07 1.91
N ALA A 186 9.27 5.13 2.77
CA ALA A 186 8.37 4.47 3.71
C ALA A 186 7.77 5.48 4.73
N GLY A 187 8.58 6.37 5.27
CA GLY A 187 8.11 7.40 6.20
C GLY A 187 7.07 8.32 5.58
N VAL A 188 7.32 8.78 4.35
CA VAL A 188 6.35 9.58 3.59
C VAL A 188 5.08 8.77 3.33
N GLN A 189 5.20 7.52 2.95
CA GLN A 189 4.05 6.65 2.67
C GLN A 189 3.20 6.37 3.92
N ILE A 190 3.84 6.12 5.08
CA ILE A 190 3.16 5.95 6.37
C ILE A 190 2.36 7.20 6.72
N ALA A 191 2.96 8.38 6.55
CA ALA A 191 2.32 9.65 6.85
C ALA A 191 1.17 9.97 5.88
N THR A 192 1.36 9.72 4.57
CA THR A 192 0.36 10.04 3.54
C THR A 192 -0.84 9.10 3.60
N ASN A 193 -0.58 7.79 3.79
CA ASN A 193 -1.63 6.76 3.85
C ASN A 193 -2.20 6.60 5.27
N ASP A 194 -1.68 7.33 6.24
CA ASP A 194 -2.13 7.27 7.62
C ASP A 194 -2.11 5.85 8.22
N THR A 195 -1.10 5.08 7.85
CA THR A 195 -1.01 3.67 8.23
C THR A 195 -0.79 3.51 9.73
N VAL A 196 0.07 4.33 10.34
CA VAL A 196 0.41 4.31 11.77
C VAL A 196 0.58 5.75 12.27
N ARG A 197 -0.01 6.05 13.44
CA ARG A 197 0.11 7.34 14.14
C ARG A 197 0.68 7.14 15.54
N LYS A 198 1.21 8.22 16.11
CA LYS A 198 1.51 8.27 17.55
C LYS A 198 0.26 7.99 18.39
N GLY A 199 0.37 7.08 19.35
CA GLY A 199 -0.73 6.61 20.20
C GLY A 199 -1.51 5.40 19.65
N ASP A 200 -1.16 4.91 18.47
CA ASP A 200 -1.70 3.65 17.98
C ASP A 200 -1.08 2.47 18.72
N TRP A 201 -1.88 1.49 19.03
CA TRP A 201 -1.40 0.18 19.41
C TRP A 201 -1.13 -0.65 18.16
N ILE A 202 0.13 -1.08 17.99
CA ILE A 202 0.54 -1.95 16.89
C ILE A 202 1.16 -3.25 17.40
N GLU A 203 0.98 -4.31 16.62
CA GLU A 203 1.55 -5.63 16.87
C GLU A 203 2.32 -6.13 15.64
N MET A 204 3.61 -6.46 15.82
CA MET A 204 4.46 -7.09 14.81
C MET A 204 5.25 -8.22 15.47
N LYS A 205 4.70 -9.43 15.44
CA LYS A 205 5.28 -10.60 16.13
C LYS A 205 6.70 -10.94 15.68
N SER A 206 6.99 -10.78 14.39
CA SER A 206 8.32 -11.03 13.81
C SER A 206 9.42 -10.12 14.36
N HIS A 207 9.03 -8.98 14.95
CA HIS A 207 9.95 -7.98 15.50
C HIS A 207 9.84 -7.82 17.03
N GLY A 208 9.05 -8.65 17.69
CA GLY A 208 8.83 -8.55 19.14
C GLY A 208 8.13 -7.25 19.55
N ILE A 209 7.28 -6.70 18.66
CA ILE A 209 6.53 -5.47 18.90
C ILE A 209 5.10 -5.81 19.26
N ASP A 210 4.67 -5.33 20.44
CA ASP A 210 3.30 -5.35 20.90
C ASP A 210 3.11 -4.20 21.92
N GLY A 211 2.65 -3.05 21.44
CA GLY A 211 2.58 -1.85 22.27
C GLY A 211 2.15 -0.59 21.55
N ASP A 212 2.26 0.53 22.24
CA ASP A 212 1.83 1.83 21.76
C ASP A 212 2.97 2.58 21.04
N VAL A 213 2.66 3.16 19.89
CA VAL A 213 3.57 4.01 19.13
C VAL A 213 3.81 5.32 19.88
N ILE A 214 5.04 5.59 20.29
CA ILE A 214 5.41 6.80 21.01
C ILE A 214 5.96 7.89 20.11
N ASP A 215 6.58 7.51 18.98
CA ASP A 215 7.14 8.46 18.02
C ASP A 215 7.15 7.88 16.60
N VAL A 216 6.88 8.74 15.61
CA VAL A 216 6.93 8.42 14.19
C VAL A 216 7.81 9.45 13.50
N SER A 217 9.01 9.06 13.12
CA SER A 217 9.97 9.87 12.37
C SER A 217 9.97 9.44 10.89
N LEU A 218 10.65 10.21 10.03
CA LEU A 218 10.73 9.91 8.59
C LEU A 218 11.33 8.53 8.27
N THR A 219 12.27 8.06 9.09
CA THR A 219 12.99 6.82 8.82
C THR A 219 12.79 5.74 9.86
N THR A 220 12.24 6.08 11.03
CA THR A 220 12.08 5.17 12.17
C THR A 220 10.77 5.41 12.89
N VAL A 221 10.21 4.32 13.44
CA VAL A 221 9.06 4.37 14.36
C VAL A 221 9.48 3.76 15.68
N LYS A 222 9.17 4.43 16.79
CA LYS A 222 9.43 3.94 18.16
C LYS A 222 8.16 3.45 18.79
N VAL A 223 8.18 2.26 19.33
CA VAL A 223 7.05 1.61 20.00
C VAL A 223 7.45 1.27 21.42
N GLN A 224 6.62 1.64 22.38
CA GLN A 224 6.73 1.17 23.75
C GLN A 224 5.86 -0.05 23.93
N ASN A 225 6.47 -1.20 24.09
CA ASN A 225 5.79 -2.45 24.41
C ASN A 225 5.08 -2.38 25.77
N PHE A 226 4.15 -3.27 26.02
CA PHE A 226 3.42 -3.33 27.30
C PHE A 226 4.30 -3.68 28.51
N ASP A 227 5.44 -4.36 28.29
CA ASP A 227 6.50 -4.59 29.29
C ASP A 227 7.38 -3.37 29.57
N LYS A 228 7.06 -2.19 28.94
CA LYS A 228 7.78 -0.93 29.03
C LYS A 228 9.10 -0.87 28.28
N THR A 229 9.50 -1.91 27.57
CA THR A 229 10.63 -1.84 26.65
C THR A 229 10.31 -0.94 25.46
N VAL A 230 11.31 -0.25 24.92
CA VAL A 230 11.15 0.59 23.71
C VAL A 230 11.88 -0.06 22.55
N VAL A 231 11.15 -0.36 21.52
CA VAL A 231 11.67 -0.90 20.26
C VAL A 231 11.67 0.18 19.20
N SER A 232 12.82 0.38 18.54
CA SER A 232 12.94 1.26 17.37
C SER A 232 12.99 0.41 16.11
N ILE A 233 12.08 0.63 15.18
CA ILE A 233 11.98 -0.11 13.92
C ILE A 233 12.12 0.84 12.74
N PRO A 234 12.87 0.49 11.68
CA PRO A 234 12.89 1.25 10.44
C PRO A 234 11.49 1.37 9.83
N ALA A 235 11.12 2.56 9.34
CA ALA A 235 9.82 2.80 8.70
C ALA A 235 9.55 1.85 7.53
N SER A 236 10.58 1.45 6.79
CA SER A 236 10.49 0.48 5.70
C SER A 236 9.92 -0.87 6.14
N LYS A 237 10.23 -1.32 7.36
CA LYS A 237 9.75 -2.60 7.90
C LYS A 237 8.24 -2.60 8.18
N LEU A 238 7.67 -1.44 8.52
CA LEU A 238 6.21 -1.31 8.69
C LEU A 238 5.42 -1.44 7.38
N ILE A 239 6.10 -1.23 6.24
CA ILE A 239 5.48 -1.36 4.91
C ILE A 239 5.73 -2.74 4.31
N THR A 240 6.95 -3.30 4.50
CA THR A 240 7.32 -4.58 3.92
C THR A 240 6.78 -5.77 4.70
N ASP A 241 6.64 -5.62 6.00
CA ASP A 241 6.26 -6.72 6.89
C ASP A 241 4.80 -6.53 7.39
N SER A 242 4.19 -7.63 7.81
CA SER A 242 2.82 -7.58 8.31
C SER A 242 2.75 -6.84 9.65
N CYS A 243 2.07 -5.72 9.67
CA CYS A 243 1.79 -4.92 10.86
C CYS A 243 0.29 -4.94 11.16
N ARG A 244 -0.10 -5.34 12.37
CA ARG A 244 -1.47 -5.26 12.85
C ARG A 244 -1.65 -3.97 13.65
N ASN A 245 -2.50 -3.06 13.15
CA ASN A 245 -2.88 -1.84 13.86
C ASN A 245 -4.23 -2.06 14.56
N TRP A 246 -4.27 -1.85 15.87
CA TRP A 246 -5.45 -2.02 16.70
C TRP A 246 -6.32 -0.75 16.81
N ARG A 247 -6.00 0.32 16.07
CA ARG A 247 -6.81 1.56 16.02
C ARG A 247 -8.27 1.25 15.70
N GLY A 248 -8.52 0.44 14.67
CA GLY A 248 -9.88 0.07 14.28
C GLY A 248 -10.66 -0.64 15.38
N MET A 249 -10.01 -1.38 16.27
CA MET A 249 -10.66 -1.95 17.45
C MET A 249 -11.03 -0.86 18.45
N LYS A 250 -10.11 0.07 18.76
CA LYS A 250 -10.39 1.23 19.65
C LYS A 250 -11.55 2.06 19.11
N ASP A 251 -11.52 2.41 17.82
CA ASP A 251 -12.55 3.23 17.15
C ASP A 251 -13.91 2.53 17.07
N SER A 252 -13.92 1.21 17.03
CA SER A 252 -15.15 0.42 17.00
C SER A 252 -15.93 0.46 18.31
N GLY A 253 -15.29 0.87 19.43
CA GLY A 253 -15.88 0.93 20.76
C GLY A 253 -16.22 -0.44 21.36
N GLY A 254 -15.59 -1.52 20.87
CA GLY A 254 -15.83 -2.87 21.39
C GLY A 254 -14.70 -3.84 21.07
N ARG A 255 -14.39 -4.73 22.01
CA ARG A 255 -13.36 -5.76 21.87
C ARG A 255 -13.99 -7.13 21.72
N ARG A 256 -13.44 -7.92 20.77
CA ARG A 256 -13.97 -9.25 20.45
C ARG A 256 -13.58 -10.28 21.49
N ILE A 257 -14.56 -11.03 21.99
CA ILE A 257 -14.37 -12.32 22.68
C ILE A 257 -14.56 -13.42 21.62
N LYS A 258 -13.53 -14.22 21.42
CA LYS A 258 -13.56 -15.43 20.59
C LYS A 258 -12.92 -16.56 21.40
N ARG A 259 -13.76 -17.33 22.09
CA ARG A 259 -13.31 -18.39 23.00
C ARG A 259 -14.30 -19.54 22.97
N SER A 260 -13.82 -20.77 23.14
CA SER A 260 -14.67 -21.98 23.11
C SER A 260 -14.70 -22.69 24.48
N ILE A 261 -15.86 -23.21 24.79
CA ILE A 261 -16.04 -24.21 25.87
C ILE A 261 -16.02 -25.57 25.18
N ARG A 262 -15.18 -26.47 25.64
CA ARG A 262 -15.07 -27.84 25.13
C ARG A 262 -15.92 -28.77 25.94
N ILE A 263 -16.83 -29.48 25.28
CA ILE A 263 -17.78 -30.40 25.88
C ILE A 263 -17.29 -31.82 25.70
N ASP A 264 -17.35 -32.64 26.75
CA ASP A 264 -17.16 -34.08 26.66
C ASP A 264 -18.32 -34.69 25.84
N MET A 265 -18.01 -35.27 24.70
CA MET A 265 -19.00 -35.83 23.78
C MET A 265 -19.82 -36.97 24.42
N ARG A 266 -19.24 -37.65 25.38
CA ARG A 266 -19.95 -38.75 26.14
C ARG A 266 -21.12 -38.21 26.98
N SER A 267 -21.12 -36.93 27.33
CA SER A 267 -22.20 -36.29 28.10
C SER A 267 -23.36 -35.78 27.22
N ILE A 268 -23.20 -35.87 25.86
CA ILE A 268 -24.24 -35.41 24.93
C ILE A 268 -25.32 -36.47 24.82
N ARG A 269 -26.59 -36.05 25.11
CA ARG A 269 -27.74 -36.94 25.06
C ARG A 269 -29.02 -36.21 24.62
N PHE A 270 -30.03 -36.95 24.28
CA PHE A 270 -31.38 -36.42 24.11
C PHE A 270 -31.94 -35.99 25.45
N VAL A 271 -32.82 -35.00 25.44
CA VAL A 271 -33.52 -34.51 26.62
C VAL A 271 -34.66 -35.46 26.94
N ASP A 272 -34.60 -36.06 28.13
CA ASP A 272 -35.69 -36.86 28.70
C ASP A 272 -36.70 -35.97 29.46
N ASP A 273 -37.80 -36.57 29.94
CA ASP A 273 -38.87 -35.85 30.62
C ASP A 273 -38.37 -35.17 31.90
N GLY A 274 -37.48 -35.84 32.65
CA GLY A 274 -36.93 -35.29 33.90
C GLY A 274 -36.08 -34.04 33.63
N LEU A 275 -35.23 -34.10 32.63
CA LEU A 275 -34.38 -32.95 32.20
C LEU A 275 -35.23 -31.85 31.57
N MET A 276 -36.30 -32.20 30.85
CA MET A 276 -37.26 -31.24 30.30
C MET A 276 -37.97 -30.46 31.40
N GLU A 277 -38.47 -31.12 32.46
CA GLU A 277 -39.10 -30.45 33.58
C GLU A 277 -38.12 -29.54 34.34
N LYS A 278 -36.84 -29.90 34.42
CA LYS A 278 -35.79 -29.04 34.92
C LYS A 278 -35.60 -27.79 34.04
N PHE A 279 -35.51 -27.95 32.73
CA PHE A 279 -35.31 -26.85 31.80
C PHE A 279 -36.47 -25.87 31.74
N LYS A 280 -37.71 -26.32 31.90
CA LYS A 280 -38.90 -25.46 32.02
C LYS A 280 -38.82 -24.43 33.14
N ARG A 281 -38.05 -24.70 34.18
CA ARG A 281 -37.81 -23.79 35.32
C ARG A 281 -36.78 -22.69 34.98
N PHE A 282 -35.99 -22.85 33.91
CA PHE A 282 -34.98 -21.86 33.52
C PHE A 282 -35.61 -20.67 32.79
N VAL A 283 -35.63 -19.53 33.47
CA VAL A 283 -36.34 -18.33 33.00
C VAL A 283 -35.91 -17.92 31.61
N LEU A 284 -34.62 -17.96 31.34
CA LEU A 284 -34.04 -17.57 30.03
C LEU A 284 -34.39 -18.51 28.87
N LEU A 285 -34.84 -19.74 29.19
CA LEU A 285 -35.16 -20.75 28.18
C LEU A 285 -36.65 -20.87 27.86
N LYS A 286 -37.53 -20.23 28.60
CA LYS A 286 -38.99 -20.39 28.44
C LYS A 286 -39.46 -20.18 27.00
N SER A 287 -39.12 -19.05 26.40
CA SER A 287 -39.51 -18.72 25.05
C SER A 287 -38.92 -19.68 24.00
N TYR A 288 -37.63 -20.04 24.17
CA TYR A 288 -36.97 -20.98 23.30
C TYR A 288 -37.58 -22.39 23.36
N LEU A 289 -37.81 -22.91 24.56
CA LEU A 289 -38.38 -24.24 24.75
C LEU A 289 -39.76 -24.33 24.13
N GLN A 290 -40.64 -23.35 24.36
CA GLN A 290 -41.99 -23.34 23.80
C GLN A 290 -41.91 -23.40 22.24
N SER A 291 -41.19 -22.46 21.62
CA SER A 291 -41.06 -22.40 20.17
C SER A 291 -40.43 -23.68 19.60
N LYS A 292 -39.40 -24.21 20.27
CA LYS A 292 -38.69 -25.39 19.78
C LYS A 292 -39.44 -26.68 19.93
N MET A 293 -40.22 -26.81 20.99
CA MET A 293 -41.14 -27.95 21.17
C MET A 293 -42.26 -27.95 20.14
N ASP A 294 -42.84 -26.78 19.88
CA ASP A 294 -43.85 -26.65 18.79
C ASP A 294 -43.33 -27.01 17.44
N GLU A 295 -42.10 -26.54 17.08
CA GLU A 295 -41.39 -26.90 15.84
C GLU A 295 -41.17 -28.42 15.72
N VAL A 296 -40.63 -29.03 16.79
CA VAL A 296 -40.33 -30.48 16.83
C VAL A 296 -41.59 -31.30 16.70
N ASN A 297 -42.64 -30.94 17.46
CA ASN A 297 -43.91 -31.63 17.44
C ASN A 297 -44.60 -31.54 16.05
N ALA A 298 -44.58 -30.35 15.45
CA ALA A 298 -45.14 -30.14 14.11
C ALA A 298 -44.40 -31.00 13.08
N HIS A 299 -43.08 -31.02 13.13
CA HIS A 299 -42.25 -31.83 12.24
C HIS A 299 -42.57 -33.33 12.42
N ASN A 300 -42.59 -33.83 13.62
CA ASN A 300 -42.84 -35.25 13.90
C ASN A 300 -44.25 -35.69 13.47
N LYS A 301 -45.25 -34.83 13.63
CA LYS A 301 -46.62 -35.07 13.09
C LYS A 301 -46.65 -35.14 11.58
N THR A 302 -45.96 -34.23 10.89
CA THR A 302 -45.91 -34.20 9.43
C THR A 302 -45.22 -35.42 8.86
N THR A 303 -44.14 -35.88 9.48
CA THR A 303 -43.38 -37.05 9.05
C THR A 303 -43.98 -38.37 9.56
N LYS A 304 -45.05 -38.33 10.38
CA LYS A 304 -45.65 -39.50 11.00
C LYS A 304 -44.62 -40.40 11.69
N SER A 305 -43.65 -39.80 12.35
CA SER A 305 -42.54 -40.48 12.98
C SER A 305 -43.04 -41.36 14.17
N ASP A 306 -42.64 -42.62 14.17
CA ASP A 306 -42.82 -43.50 15.32
C ASP A 306 -41.80 -43.10 16.40
N LEU A 307 -42.30 -42.56 17.50
CA LEU A 307 -41.45 -42.02 18.59
C LEU A 307 -41.11 -43.05 19.65
N SER A 308 -41.43 -44.35 19.45
CA SER A 308 -41.06 -45.40 20.37
C SER A 308 -39.54 -45.54 20.55
N GLU A 309 -38.81 -45.32 19.48
CA GLU A 309 -37.36 -45.35 19.50
C GLU A 309 -36.74 -43.95 19.47
N LEU A 310 -35.65 -43.75 20.21
CA LEU A 310 -34.99 -42.44 20.34
C LEU A 310 -34.45 -41.86 19.02
N VAL A 311 -34.12 -42.73 18.08
CA VAL A 311 -33.59 -42.32 16.75
C VAL A 311 -34.67 -41.83 15.81
N ASN A 312 -35.93 -42.19 16.10
CA ASN A 312 -37.06 -41.81 15.28
C ASN A 312 -37.56 -40.40 15.60
N GLY A 313 -37.80 -39.62 14.57
CA GLY A 313 -38.23 -38.23 14.69
C GLY A 313 -37.17 -37.28 15.21
N ARG A 314 -37.56 -36.03 15.39
CA ARG A 314 -36.70 -34.99 15.96
C ARG A 314 -36.93 -34.88 17.46
N ARG A 315 -35.81 -34.65 18.18
CA ARG A 315 -35.84 -34.46 19.65
C ARG A 315 -34.90 -33.34 20.06
N LEU A 316 -35.09 -32.75 21.21
CA LEU A 316 -34.13 -31.83 21.79
C LEU A 316 -32.92 -32.57 22.33
N THR A 317 -31.77 -31.93 22.28
CA THR A 317 -30.55 -32.40 22.94
C THR A 317 -30.14 -31.45 24.06
N ASN A 318 -29.47 -31.97 25.05
CA ASN A 318 -28.96 -31.15 26.15
C ASN A 318 -27.97 -30.09 25.67
N ILE A 319 -27.07 -30.43 24.73
CA ILE A 319 -26.12 -29.48 24.15
C ILE A 319 -26.78 -28.38 23.27
N GLY A 320 -27.85 -28.73 22.55
CA GLY A 320 -28.63 -27.77 21.77
C GLY A 320 -29.35 -26.77 22.70
N THR A 321 -29.86 -27.26 23.80
CA THR A 321 -30.53 -26.44 24.83
C THR A 321 -29.52 -25.57 25.57
N PHE A 322 -28.33 -26.08 25.90
CA PHE A 322 -27.25 -25.29 26.50
C PHE A 322 -26.80 -24.17 25.57
N ARG A 323 -26.63 -24.46 24.28
CA ARG A 323 -26.28 -23.41 23.27
C ARG A 323 -27.35 -22.32 23.22
N ALA A 324 -28.61 -22.67 23.25
CA ALA A 324 -29.72 -21.71 23.33
C ALA A 324 -29.69 -20.88 24.60
N TYR A 325 -29.34 -21.50 25.74
CA TYR A 325 -29.13 -20.78 26.99
C TYR A 325 -28.02 -19.75 26.90
N ILE A 326 -26.86 -20.12 26.34
CA ILE A 326 -25.73 -19.19 26.13
C ILE A 326 -26.21 -18.00 25.31
N VAL A 327 -26.94 -18.24 24.22
CA VAL A 327 -27.51 -17.16 23.37
C VAL A 327 -28.40 -16.24 24.18
N ALA A 328 -29.31 -16.79 24.97
CA ALA A 328 -30.24 -16.00 25.80
C ALA A 328 -29.51 -15.20 26.89
N TYR A 329 -28.57 -15.84 27.59
CA TYR A 329 -27.74 -15.22 28.62
C TYR A 329 -26.96 -14.02 28.08
N LEU A 330 -26.22 -14.22 26.97
CA LEU A 330 -25.38 -13.18 26.38
C LEU A 330 -26.20 -12.07 25.73
N LYS A 331 -27.38 -12.37 25.18
CA LYS A 331 -28.31 -11.34 24.68
C LYS A 331 -28.83 -10.43 25.77
N ASN A 332 -28.97 -10.94 26.98
CA ASN A 332 -29.43 -10.16 28.16
C ASN A 332 -28.27 -9.51 28.92
N HIS A 333 -27.02 -9.85 28.62
CA HIS A 333 -25.86 -9.31 29.29
C HIS A 333 -25.65 -7.82 28.94
N PRO A 334 -25.54 -6.91 29.94
CA PRO A 334 -25.50 -5.45 29.70
C PRO A 334 -24.22 -4.99 29.00
N GLN A 335 -23.11 -5.71 29.18
CA GLN A 335 -21.80 -5.33 28.69
C GLN A 335 -21.46 -5.98 27.32
N ILE A 336 -22.43 -6.66 26.69
CA ILE A 336 -22.26 -7.28 25.37
C ILE A 336 -23.01 -6.47 24.30
N ARG A 337 -22.32 -6.13 23.24
CA ARG A 337 -22.87 -5.41 22.07
C ARG A 337 -23.74 -6.33 21.23
N LYS A 338 -24.94 -5.86 20.88
CA LYS A 338 -25.93 -6.59 20.08
C LYS A 338 -25.96 -6.14 18.62
N ASP A 339 -25.34 -5.00 18.33
CA ASP A 339 -25.20 -4.38 16.99
C ASP A 339 -24.01 -4.93 16.20
N ARG A 340 -23.21 -5.81 16.79
CA ARG A 340 -22.05 -6.45 16.17
C ARG A 340 -22.32 -7.94 15.95
N THR A 341 -21.39 -8.60 15.26
CA THR A 341 -21.46 -10.06 15.04
C THR A 341 -21.63 -10.77 16.38
N PHE A 342 -22.73 -11.49 16.50
CA PHE A 342 -23.11 -12.26 17.67
C PHE A 342 -23.35 -13.70 17.23
N LEU A 343 -22.43 -14.60 17.56
CA LEU A 343 -22.49 -15.98 17.06
C LEU A 343 -22.08 -16.97 18.15
N ILE A 344 -22.96 -17.95 18.41
CA ILE A 344 -22.69 -19.08 19.27
C ILE A 344 -22.86 -20.35 18.43
N ARG A 345 -21.76 -21.05 18.18
CA ARG A 345 -21.75 -22.18 17.24
C ARG A 345 -20.95 -23.37 17.75
N GLN A 346 -21.30 -24.55 17.27
CA GLN A 346 -20.46 -25.73 17.39
C GLN A 346 -19.39 -25.67 16.32
N LEU A 347 -18.16 -25.97 16.69
CA LEU A 347 -17.08 -26.25 15.77
C LEU A 347 -16.95 -27.75 15.56
N GLU A 348 -16.03 -28.12 14.68
CA GLU A 348 -15.73 -29.51 14.40
C GLU A 348 -15.26 -30.25 15.65
N PRO A 349 -15.78 -31.46 15.93
CA PRO A 349 -15.31 -32.29 17.03
C PRO A 349 -13.83 -32.65 16.87
N SER A 350 -13.14 -32.75 18.00
CA SER A 350 -11.72 -33.15 18.04
C SER A 350 -11.48 -34.10 19.22
N ASP A 351 -10.25 -34.64 19.32
CA ASP A 351 -9.80 -35.46 20.45
C ASP A 351 -9.94 -34.72 21.81
N ASN A 352 -10.08 -33.39 21.76
CA ASN A 352 -10.30 -32.55 22.94
C ASN A 352 -11.78 -32.16 23.11
N GLY A 353 -12.71 -33.01 22.67
CA GLY A 353 -14.16 -32.81 22.83
C GLY A 353 -14.75 -31.91 21.72
N LEU A 354 -16.04 -31.57 21.93
CA LEU A 354 -16.81 -30.72 21.02
C LEU A 354 -16.76 -29.26 21.46
N PRO A 355 -16.15 -28.35 20.68
CA PRO A 355 -16.08 -26.94 21.05
C PRO A 355 -17.40 -26.21 20.74
N ILE A 356 -17.91 -25.46 21.71
CA ILE A 356 -18.95 -24.44 21.51
C ILE A 356 -18.23 -23.09 21.50
N GLU A 357 -18.06 -22.50 20.32
CA GLU A 357 -17.42 -21.18 20.17
C GLU A 357 -18.39 -20.06 20.46
N ILE A 358 -17.93 -19.15 21.31
CA ILE A 358 -18.59 -17.89 21.66
C ILE A 358 -17.84 -16.78 20.95
N TYR A 359 -18.51 -16.13 19.99
CA TYR A 359 -17.99 -15.04 19.20
C TYR A 359 -18.90 -13.82 19.38
N ILE A 360 -18.47 -12.89 20.23
CA ILE A 360 -19.24 -11.71 20.64
C ILE A 360 -18.31 -10.50 20.79
N PHE A 361 -18.88 -9.32 21.01
CA PHE A 361 -18.13 -8.09 21.28
C PHE A 361 -18.59 -7.46 22.59
N THR A 362 -17.65 -7.05 23.42
CA THR A 362 -17.90 -6.23 24.61
C THR A 362 -18.21 -4.78 24.21
N ASN A 363 -18.79 -4.00 25.12
CA ASN A 363 -19.04 -2.57 24.96
C ASN A 363 -17.86 -1.69 25.43
N THR A 364 -16.72 -2.30 25.76
CA THR A 364 -15.50 -1.61 26.18
C THR A 364 -14.30 -2.09 25.38
N THR A 365 -13.31 -1.23 25.20
CA THR A 365 -11.99 -1.53 24.62
C THR A 365 -10.88 -1.55 25.66
N VAL A 366 -11.18 -1.13 26.90
CA VAL A 366 -10.25 -1.11 28.03
C VAL A 366 -9.90 -2.54 28.40
N TRP A 367 -8.61 -2.87 28.43
CA TRP A 367 -8.16 -4.24 28.60
C TRP A 367 -8.63 -4.86 29.91
N GLY A 368 -8.43 -4.18 31.06
CA GLY A 368 -8.84 -4.73 32.37
C GLY A 368 -10.34 -5.00 32.47
N GLU A 369 -11.18 -4.11 31.97
CA GLU A 369 -12.63 -4.30 31.92
C GLU A 369 -13.03 -5.47 31.01
N TYR A 370 -12.39 -5.56 29.84
CA TYR A 370 -12.59 -6.66 28.89
C TYR A 370 -12.28 -8.02 29.51
N GLU A 371 -11.15 -8.15 30.21
CA GLU A 371 -10.78 -9.41 30.88
C GLU A 371 -11.75 -9.75 32.03
N ALA A 372 -12.18 -8.77 32.79
CA ALA A 372 -13.19 -8.99 33.85
C ALA A 372 -14.53 -9.49 33.26
N ILE A 373 -15.03 -8.83 32.22
CA ILE A 373 -16.27 -9.27 31.53
C ILE A 373 -16.11 -10.68 30.96
N GLN A 374 -14.95 -10.97 30.35
CA GLN A 374 -14.69 -12.30 29.80
C GLN A 374 -14.64 -13.36 30.92
N ALA A 375 -13.96 -13.08 32.03
CA ALA A 375 -13.88 -13.98 33.15
C ALA A 375 -15.29 -14.27 33.74
N ASP A 376 -16.05 -13.24 34.05
CA ASP A 376 -17.42 -13.39 34.60
C ASP A 376 -18.33 -14.25 33.72
N ILE A 377 -18.29 -14.03 32.41
CA ILE A 377 -19.06 -14.82 31.44
C ILE A 377 -18.65 -16.29 31.48
N PHE A 378 -17.35 -16.57 31.40
CA PHE A 378 -16.89 -17.96 31.34
C PHE A 378 -17.00 -18.68 32.69
N ASP A 379 -16.82 -18.01 33.82
CA ASP A 379 -17.06 -18.55 35.14
C ASP A 379 -18.51 -18.98 35.29
N HIS A 380 -19.46 -18.11 34.92
CA HIS A 380 -20.87 -18.45 34.93
C HIS A 380 -21.20 -19.66 34.05
N LEU A 381 -20.74 -19.65 32.78
CA LEU A 381 -21.04 -20.73 31.84
C LEU A 381 -20.43 -22.07 32.26
N MET A 382 -19.23 -22.06 32.84
CA MET A 382 -18.58 -23.26 33.37
C MET A 382 -19.28 -23.80 34.59
N ALA A 383 -19.86 -22.95 35.46
CA ALA A 383 -20.66 -23.38 36.62
C ALA A 383 -21.99 -23.98 36.16
N VAL A 384 -22.65 -23.33 35.21
CA VAL A 384 -24.01 -23.72 34.76
C VAL A 384 -24.02 -24.96 33.87
N ILE A 385 -22.92 -25.33 33.24
CA ILE A 385 -22.87 -26.44 32.28
C ILE A 385 -23.42 -27.76 32.84
N ARG A 386 -23.17 -28.04 34.13
CA ARG A 386 -23.64 -29.23 34.82
C ARG A 386 -25.16 -29.27 34.97
N GLU A 387 -25.82 -28.12 34.96
CA GLU A 387 -27.29 -28.04 35.02
C GLU A 387 -27.96 -28.57 33.74
N PHE A 388 -27.18 -28.71 32.67
CA PHE A 388 -27.59 -29.28 31.39
C PHE A 388 -27.17 -30.74 31.23
N ASP A 389 -26.71 -31.40 32.27
CA ASP A 389 -26.13 -32.75 32.22
C ASP A 389 -24.97 -32.85 31.21
N LEU A 390 -24.20 -31.78 31.12
CA LEU A 390 -23.00 -31.70 30.28
C LEU A 390 -21.77 -31.66 31.18
N ALA A 391 -20.71 -32.28 30.71
CA ALA A 391 -19.41 -32.24 31.34
C ALA A 391 -18.42 -31.43 30.43
N PRO A 392 -17.63 -30.51 31.00
CA PRO A 392 -16.51 -29.92 30.26
C PRO A 392 -15.47 -31.00 30.00
N PHE A 393 -14.90 -31.00 28.80
CA PHE A 393 -13.84 -31.92 28.48
C PHE A 393 -12.56 -31.58 29.25
N GLN A 394 -11.99 -32.60 29.88
CA GLN A 394 -10.72 -32.56 30.57
C GLN A 394 -9.88 -33.76 30.11
N ASN A 395 -8.58 -33.56 29.90
CA ASN A 395 -7.67 -34.68 29.67
C ASN A 395 -7.64 -35.56 30.91
N SER A 396 -7.69 -36.87 30.73
CA SER A 396 -7.59 -37.83 31.85
C SER A 396 -6.31 -37.58 32.62
N THR A 397 -6.48 -37.31 33.92
CA THR A 397 -5.36 -37.28 34.86
C THR A 397 -5.07 -38.70 35.27
N GLY A 398 -3.81 -39.14 35.36
CA GLY A 398 -3.45 -40.53 35.69
C GLY A 398 -4.06 -41.12 36.96
N LYS A 399 -4.71 -40.28 37.81
CA LYS A 399 -5.49 -40.75 38.97
C LYS A 399 -6.82 -41.40 38.57
N GLU A 400 -7.44 -40.99 37.47
CA GLU A 400 -8.71 -41.61 37.00
C GLU A 400 -8.47 -42.96 36.34
N SER A 401 -7.34 -43.15 35.67
CA SER A 401 -6.97 -44.47 35.11
C SER A 401 -6.69 -45.51 36.20
N LEU A 402 -6.07 -45.11 37.30
CA LEU A 402 -5.84 -45.97 38.45
C LEU A 402 -7.13 -46.35 39.24
N SER A 403 -8.10 -45.45 39.32
CA SER A 403 -9.41 -45.75 39.97
C SER A 403 -10.29 -46.64 39.09
N GLY A 404 -10.18 -46.54 37.76
CA GLY A 404 -10.87 -47.46 36.81
C GLY A 404 -10.32 -48.87 36.86
N GLU A 405 -9.01 -49.06 36.94
CA GLU A 405 -8.37 -50.36 37.08
C GLU A 405 -8.66 -51.05 38.40
N LEU A 406 -8.74 -50.29 39.51
CA LEU A 406 -9.12 -50.81 40.84
C LEU A 406 -10.57 -51.28 40.86
N ASN A 407 -11.51 -50.62 40.20
CA ASN A 407 -12.90 -51.06 40.13
C ASN A 407 -13.11 -52.28 39.28
N VAL A 408 -12.36 -52.45 38.18
CA VAL A 408 -12.42 -53.63 37.32
C VAL A 408 -11.83 -54.87 38.05
N SER A 409 -10.81 -54.69 38.88
CA SER A 409 -10.22 -55.78 39.66
C SER A 409 -11.08 -56.26 40.84
N MET A 410 -12.01 -55.41 41.35
CA MET A 410 -12.96 -55.82 42.42
C MET A 410 -14.23 -56.50 41.89
N VAL A 411 -14.55 -56.36 40.60
CA VAL A 411 -15.73 -57.02 39.98
C VAL A 411 -15.38 -58.41 39.43
N SER A 412 -14.09 -58.75 39.33
CA SER A 412 -13.58 -60.03 38.81
C SER A 412 -13.14 -61.03 39.88
N ARG A 413 -13.58 -60.87 41.17
CA ARG A 413 -13.37 -61.83 42.23
C ARG A 413 -14.70 -62.36 42.77
#